data_b05dc87acdec6cab1f6f1946d65f0e78
#
_entry.id   b05dc87acdec6cab1f6f1946d65f0e78
#
_cell.length_a   1.000
_cell.length_b   1.000
_cell.length_c   1.000
_cell.angle_alpha   90.00
_cell.angle_beta   90.00
_cell.angle_gamma   90.00
#
_symmetry.space_group_name_H-M   'P 1'
#
loop_
_entity.id
_entity.type
_entity.pdbx_description
1 polymer ?
#
loop_
_entity_poly.entity_id
_entity_poly.type
_entity_poly.pdbx_seq_one_letter_code
_entity_poly.pdbx_strand_id
1 'polypeptide(L)'
;IPIRGVAGDQQAALMGQGCIRPGEMKATYGTGCFMLLNTGEAAPVSQARLLTTVAAQVAGRTTYALEGAIFIAGAAIQWLGEGLGIEGGPKAAEALAARARDDLGVVLVPAFTGLGAPWWDANARGGIFGLTRDAGLPEIARAAFDASALQTRDLIEAMRADAGQAVKGDVELRI
;
A
#
# COMPACT_ATOMS: atom_id res chain seq x y z
N ILE A 1 -5.07 36.22 11.33
CA ILE A 1 -4.24 35.61 10.25
C ILE A 1 -5.19 34.90 9.32
N PRO A 2 -5.22 35.21 8.01
CA PRO A 2 -6.11 34.50 7.07
C PRO A 2 -5.59 33.10 6.80
N ILE A 3 -6.50 32.10 6.86
CA ILE A 3 -6.24 30.73 6.37
C ILE A 3 -6.37 30.78 4.85
N ARG A 4 -5.28 30.42 4.14
CA ARG A 4 -5.21 30.51 2.67
C ARG A 4 -5.20 29.15 1.98
N GLY A 5 -5.13 28.06 2.74
CA GLY A 5 -5.17 26.70 2.21
C GLY A 5 -5.44 25.70 3.33
N VAL A 6 -6.07 24.60 2.95
CA VAL A 6 -6.32 23.43 3.81
C VAL A 6 -6.09 22.18 2.95
N ALA A 7 -5.38 21.20 3.47
CA ALA A 7 -5.22 19.90 2.83
C ALA A 7 -5.13 18.81 3.89
N GLY A 8 -5.72 17.66 3.63
CA GLY A 8 -5.42 16.44 4.39
C GLY A 8 -3.99 15.99 4.11
N ASP A 9 -3.39 15.23 5.03
CA ASP A 9 -2.01 14.76 4.92
C ASP A 9 -1.78 13.93 3.65
N GLN A 10 -2.70 13.06 3.29
CA GLN A 10 -2.61 12.22 2.12
C GLN A 10 -2.75 13.01 0.81
N GLN A 11 -3.62 14.02 0.78
CA GLN A 11 -3.77 14.94 -0.35
C GLN A 11 -2.56 15.87 -0.48
N ALA A 12 -2.02 16.34 0.64
CA ALA A 12 -0.80 17.11 0.65
C ALA A 12 0.39 16.29 0.13
N ALA A 13 0.49 15.00 0.52
CA ALA A 13 1.50 14.09 0.01
C ALA A 13 1.34 13.82 -1.50
N LEU A 14 0.10 13.68 -2.00
CA LEU A 14 -0.18 13.53 -3.44
C LEU A 14 0.37 14.72 -4.24
N MET A 15 0.10 15.93 -3.78
CA MET A 15 0.63 17.15 -4.38
C MET A 15 2.15 17.29 -4.21
N GLY A 16 2.67 16.96 -3.03
CA GLY A 16 4.10 17.03 -2.71
C GLY A 16 4.95 16.08 -3.55
N GLN A 17 4.42 14.92 -3.90
CA GLN A 17 5.01 13.97 -4.83
C GLN A 17 4.82 14.38 -6.31
N GLY A 18 4.16 15.51 -6.58
CA GLY A 18 3.91 15.98 -7.93
C GLY A 18 2.89 15.15 -8.72
N CYS A 19 2.03 14.39 -8.05
CA CYS A 19 0.99 13.58 -8.68
C CYS A 19 -0.22 14.46 -9.04
N ILE A 20 -0.06 15.34 -10.02
CA ILE A 20 -1.04 16.38 -10.40
C ILE A 20 -1.82 16.05 -11.67
N ARG A 21 -1.46 14.98 -12.39
CA ARG A 21 -2.12 14.55 -13.63
C ARG A 21 -2.86 13.23 -13.42
N PRO A 22 -3.93 12.97 -14.20
CA PRO A 22 -4.58 11.66 -14.19
C PRO A 22 -3.57 10.54 -14.52
N GLY A 23 -3.60 9.45 -13.72
CA GLY A 23 -2.69 8.33 -13.85
C GLY A 23 -1.43 8.40 -12.96
N GLU A 24 -1.13 9.58 -12.39
CA GLU A 24 -0.05 9.70 -11.41
C GLU A 24 -0.56 9.26 -10.03
N MET A 25 0.22 8.40 -9.38
CA MET A 25 -0.12 7.76 -8.13
C MET A 25 1.01 7.95 -7.12
N LYS A 26 0.65 8.19 -5.86
CA LYS A 26 1.59 8.15 -4.75
C LYS A 26 1.30 6.99 -3.83
N ALA A 27 2.34 6.43 -3.22
CA ALA A 27 2.25 5.56 -2.06
C ALA A 27 3.06 6.15 -0.91
N THR A 28 2.50 6.12 0.30
CA THR A 28 3.21 6.50 1.53
C THR A 28 3.26 5.29 2.42
N TYR A 29 4.44 4.71 2.57
CA TYR A 29 4.69 3.57 3.43
C TYR A 29 5.11 4.04 4.81
N GLY A 30 4.41 3.54 5.82
CA GLY A 30 4.68 3.65 7.24
C GLY A 30 4.32 2.33 7.92
N THR A 31 3.62 2.37 9.04
CA THR A 31 3.00 1.19 9.68
C THR A 31 2.15 0.40 8.69
N GLY A 32 1.28 1.11 7.98
CA GLY A 32 0.56 0.64 6.79
C GLY A 32 1.06 1.35 5.54
N CYS A 33 0.23 1.34 4.47
CA CYS A 33 0.47 2.12 3.27
C CYS A 33 -0.83 2.80 2.83
N PHE A 34 -0.73 4.09 2.49
CA PHE A 34 -1.82 4.85 1.88
C PHE A 34 -1.46 5.21 0.45
N MET A 35 -2.33 4.80 -0.48
CA MET A 35 -2.15 5.05 -1.91
C MET A 35 -3.26 5.95 -2.44
N LEU A 36 -2.89 6.93 -3.24
CA LEU A 36 -3.81 7.80 -3.95
C LEU A 36 -3.46 7.82 -5.44
N LEU A 37 -4.45 7.54 -6.28
CA LEU A 37 -4.37 7.66 -7.75
C LEU A 37 -5.16 8.88 -8.20
N ASN A 38 -4.49 9.86 -8.80
CA ASN A 38 -5.15 11.02 -9.39
C ASN A 38 -6.01 10.62 -10.59
N THR A 39 -7.30 10.95 -10.57
CA THR A 39 -8.27 10.65 -11.63
C THR A 39 -8.70 11.91 -12.42
N GLY A 40 -8.05 13.06 -12.14
CA GLY A 40 -8.38 14.34 -12.77
C GLY A 40 -9.74 14.86 -12.33
N GLU A 41 -10.54 15.36 -13.26
CA GLU A 41 -11.87 15.90 -12.97
C GLU A 41 -12.95 14.82 -12.83
N ALA A 42 -12.63 13.58 -13.11
CA ALA A 42 -13.55 12.46 -12.95
C ALA A 42 -13.55 11.96 -11.51
N ALA A 43 -14.72 11.81 -10.91
CA ALA A 43 -14.94 11.19 -9.61
C ALA A 43 -15.54 9.79 -9.78
N PRO A 44 -14.72 8.75 -10.06
CA PRO A 44 -15.23 7.42 -10.31
C PRO A 44 -15.89 6.82 -9.07
N VAL A 45 -16.96 6.07 -9.27
CA VAL A 45 -17.57 5.24 -8.23
C VAL A 45 -16.84 3.90 -8.21
N SER A 46 -16.15 3.63 -7.12
CA SER A 46 -15.38 2.41 -6.99
C SER A 46 -16.25 1.16 -6.90
N GLN A 47 -15.89 0.13 -7.65
CA GLN A 47 -16.45 -1.22 -7.53
C GLN A 47 -15.59 -2.12 -6.63
N ALA A 48 -14.33 -1.76 -6.44
CA ALA A 48 -13.36 -2.44 -5.58
C ALA A 48 -13.33 -1.88 -4.13
N ARG A 49 -14.37 -1.12 -3.73
CA ARG A 49 -14.52 -0.52 -2.39
C ARG A 49 -13.40 0.46 -2.03
N LEU A 50 -12.81 1.12 -3.03
CA LEU A 50 -11.89 2.22 -2.80
C LEU A 50 -12.67 3.49 -2.44
N LEU A 51 -12.00 4.43 -1.79
CA LEU A 51 -12.58 5.72 -1.50
C LEU A 51 -12.34 6.67 -2.68
N THR A 52 -13.37 7.43 -3.07
CA THR A 52 -13.20 8.57 -3.98
C THR A 52 -13.13 9.83 -3.14
N THR A 53 -12.06 10.57 -3.28
CA THR A 53 -11.79 11.78 -2.49
C THR A 53 -11.46 12.97 -3.39
N VAL A 54 -11.58 14.19 -2.87
CA VAL A 54 -11.05 15.38 -3.53
C VAL A 54 -9.52 15.35 -3.40
N ALA A 55 -8.83 15.29 -4.53
CA ALA A 55 -7.38 15.36 -4.57
C ALA A 55 -6.87 16.78 -4.32
N ALA A 56 -7.43 17.74 -5.04
CA ALA A 56 -7.12 19.16 -4.88
C ALA A 56 -8.24 20.05 -5.42
N GLN A 57 -8.33 21.27 -4.90
CA GLN A 57 -9.09 22.35 -5.51
C GLN A 57 -8.18 23.57 -5.62
N VAL A 58 -7.87 23.98 -6.86
CA VAL A 58 -6.99 25.10 -7.15
C VAL A 58 -7.65 26.00 -8.17
N ALA A 59 -7.74 27.29 -7.88
CA ALA A 59 -8.37 28.31 -8.77
C ALA A 59 -9.78 27.91 -9.23
N GLY A 60 -10.58 27.31 -8.36
CA GLY A 60 -11.95 26.89 -8.67
C GLY A 60 -12.06 25.55 -9.43
N ARG A 61 -10.95 24.95 -9.84
CA ARG A 61 -10.92 23.63 -10.51
C ARG A 61 -10.70 22.55 -9.46
N THR A 62 -11.59 21.57 -9.43
CA THR A 62 -11.51 20.41 -8.53
C THR A 62 -11.00 19.18 -9.27
N THR A 63 -10.04 18.49 -8.67
CA THR A 63 -9.57 17.18 -9.12
C THR A 63 -9.84 16.13 -8.05
N TYR A 64 -9.96 14.89 -8.47
CA TYR A 64 -10.30 13.77 -7.61
C TYR A 64 -9.19 12.70 -7.60
N ALA A 65 -9.25 11.83 -6.62
CA ALA A 65 -8.39 10.66 -6.51
C ALA A 65 -9.17 9.46 -5.99
N LEU A 66 -8.75 8.28 -6.42
CA LEU A 66 -9.07 7.03 -5.73
C LEU A 66 -8.04 6.83 -4.61
N GLU A 67 -8.53 6.47 -3.43
CA GLU A 67 -7.73 6.22 -2.25
C GLU A 67 -7.95 4.81 -1.73
N GLY A 68 -6.87 4.14 -1.36
CA GLY A 68 -6.89 2.85 -0.69
C GLY A 68 -5.82 2.75 0.38
N ALA A 69 -6.10 1.93 1.40
CA ALA A 69 -5.22 1.72 2.54
C ALA A 69 -4.87 0.25 2.72
N ILE A 70 -3.59 -0.03 2.92
CA ILE A 70 -3.04 -1.30 3.39
C ILE A 70 -2.75 -1.12 4.88
N PHE A 71 -3.35 -1.93 5.75
CA PHE A 71 -3.23 -1.72 7.19
C PHE A 71 -1.86 -2.10 7.73
N ILE A 72 -1.27 -3.15 7.18
CA ILE A 72 0.01 -3.70 7.63
C ILE A 72 0.99 -3.74 6.46
N ALA A 73 1.97 -2.82 6.50
CA ALA A 73 3.11 -2.76 5.59
C ALA A 73 4.41 -2.79 6.41
N GLY A 74 4.96 -1.65 6.82
CA GLY A 74 6.14 -1.60 7.68
C GLY A 74 5.95 -2.31 9.02
N ALA A 75 4.71 -2.38 9.52
CA ALA A 75 4.40 -3.12 10.75
C ALA A 75 4.67 -4.64 10.61
N ALA A 76 4.60 -5.21 9.40
CA ALA A 76 5.00 -6.61 9.20
C ALA A 76 6.50 -6.81 9.47
N ILE A 77 7.32 -5.85 9.03
CA ILE A 77 8.77 -5.88 9.25
C ILE A 77 9.10 -5.64 10.72
N GLN A 78 8.40 -4.73 11.39
CA GLN A 78 8.54 -4.49 12.81
C GLN A 78 8.18 -5.75 13.62
N TRP A 79 7.11 -6.44 13.24
CA TRP A 79 6.67 -7.69 13.87
C TRP A 79 7.71 -8.82 13.77
N LEU A 80 8.56 -8.86 12.73
CA LEU A 80 9.68 -9.82 12.69
C LEU A 80 10.61 -9.68 13.89
N GLY A 81 10.84 -8.45 14.35
CA GLY A 81 11.61 -8.20 15.58
C GLY A 81 10.83 -8.53 16.84
N GLU A 82 9.66 -7.95 17.01
CA GLU A 82 8.85 -8.02 18.23
C GLU A 82 8.22 -9.40 18.44
N GLY A 83 7.76 -10.04 17.37
CA GLY A 83 7.05 -11.31 17.41
C GLY A 83 7.94 -12.54 17.23
N LEU A 84 9.01 -12.45 16.43
CA LEU A 84 9.90 -13.58 16.12
C LEU A 84 11.33 -13.40 16.67
N GLY A 85 11.61 -12.29 17.37
CA GLY A 85 12.91 -12.06 18.01
C GLY A 85 14.05 -11.79 17.04
N ILE A 86 13.78 -11.28 15.83
CA ILE A 86 14.84 -10.89 14.88
C ILE A 86 15.43 -9.55 15.32
N GLU A 87 16.56 -9.62 16.03
CA GLU A 87 17.25 -8.43 16.54
C GLU A 87 17.93 -7.63 15.42
N GLY A 88 18.10 -6.31 15.64
CA GLY A 88 18.80 -5.41 14.72
C GLY A 88 17.87 -4.62 13.74
N GLY A 89 16.56 -4.74 13.91
CA GLY A 89 15.57 -3.92 13.20
C GLY A 89 15.43 -4.21 11.70
N PRO A 90 14.88 -3.26 10.92
CA PRO A 90 14.56 -3.50 9.51
C PRO A 90 15.76 -3.91 8.64
N LYS A 91 16.95 -3.36 8.89
CA LYS A 91 18.17 -3.73 8.13
C LYS A 91 18.60 -5.19 8.39
N ALA A 92 18.45 -5.67 9.61
CA ALA A 92 18.75 -7.07 9.94
C ALA A 92 17.70 -8.00 9.32
N ALA A 93 16.42 -7.60 9.32
CA ALA A 93 15.35 -8.34 8.65
C ALA A 93 15.58 -8.43 7.13
N GLU A 94 16.02 -7.33 6.49
CA GLU A 94 16.39 -7.29 5.07
C GLU A 94 17.56 -8.22 4.77
N ALA A 95 18.64 -8.15 5.56
CA ALA A 95 19.81 -9.02 5.39
C ALA A 95 19.45 -10.50 5.61
N LEU A 96 18.49 -10.79 6.48
CA LEU A 96 17.99 -12.14 6.70
C LEU A 96 17.14 -12.61 5.51
N ALA A 97 16.22 -11.77 5.01
CA ALA A 97 15.39 -12.04 3.85
C ALA A 97 16.23 -12.32 2.57
N ALA A 98 17.36 -11.62 2.41
CA ALA A 98 18.28 -11.85 1.31
C ALA A 98 18.94 -13.25 1.31
N ARG A 99 18.83 -13.98 2.40
CA ARG A 99 19.33 -15.37 2.53
C ARG A 99 18.25 -16.42 2.26
N ALA A 100 17.02 -15.99 2.04
CA ALA A 100 15.92 -16.90 1.74
C ALA A 100 16.17 -17.66 0.44
N ARG A 101 15.75 -18.90 0.40
CA ARG A 101 15.81 -19.74 -0.79
C ARG A 101 14.65 -19.43 -1.72
N ASP A 102 14.93 -19.30 -3.01
CA ASP A 102 13.92 -18.95 -4.02
C ASP A 102 12.97 -20.13 -4.34
N ASP A 103 13.37 -21.36 -4.02
CA ASP A 103 12.58 -22.58 -4.28
C ASP A 103 11.56 -22.90 -3.16
N LEU A 104 11.57 -22.15 -2.06
CA LEU A 104 10.62 -22.33 -0.96
C LEU A 104 9.53 -21.25 -1.03
N GLY A 105 8.32 -21.65 -1.42
CA GLY A 105 7.18 -20.77 -1.61
C GLY A 105 6.48 -20.39 -0.30
N VAL A 106 7.20 -19.79 0.67
CA VAL A 106 6.60 -19.30 1.91
C VAL A 106 5.88 -17.98 1.64
N VAL A 107 4.63 -17.87 2.09
CA VAL A 107 3.79 -16.67 1.95
C VAL A 107 3.30 -16.23 3.31
N LEU A 108 3.42 -14.94 3.59
CA LEU A 108 2.82 -14.29 4.76
C LEU A 108 1.60 -13.47 4.32
N VAL A 109 0.47 -13.69 4.98
CA VAL A 109 -0.69 -12.79 4.94
C VAL A 109 -0.67 -11.93 6.21
N PRO A 110 -0.33 -10.63 6.14
CA PRO A 110 -0.10 -9.82 7.33
C PRO A 110 -1.40 -9.17 7.83
N ALA A 111 -2.49 -9.93 7.93
CA ALA A 111 -3.79 -9.43 8.39
C ALA A 111 -3.85 -9.30 9.93
N PHE A 112 -2.84 -8.68 10.57
CA PHE A 112 -2.74 -8.60 12.03
C PHE A 112 -3.88 -7.80 12.66
N THR A 113 -4.41 -6.81 11.93
CA THR A 113 -5.56 -5.99 12.32
C THR A 113 -6.70 -6.06 11.30
N GLY A 114 -6.79 -7.16 10.56
CA GLY A 114 -7.66 -7.30 9.41
C GLY A 114 -6.98 -6.87 8.11
N LEU A 115 -7.73 -6.91 7.01
CA LEU A 115 -7.30 -6.47 5.69
C LEU A 115 -7.98 -5.15 5.32
N GLY A 116 -7.21 -4.23 4.77
CA GLY A 116 -7.70 -2.97 4.19
C GLY A 116 -8.22 -3.15 2.77
N ALA A 117 -8.12 -2.10 1.97
CA ALA A 117 -8.54 -2.12 0.57
C ALA A 117 -7.72 -3.16 -0.24
N PRO A 118 -8.34 -3.83 -1.22
CA PRO A 118 -9.76 -3.77 -1.62
C PRO A 118 -10.67 -4.72 -0.84
N TRP A 119 -10.12 -5.50 0.08
CA TRP A 119 -10.81 -6.60 0.78
C TRP A 119 -11.77 -6.12 1.87
N TRP A 120 -11.35 -5.17 2.70
CA TRP A 120 -12.08 -4.62 3.84
C TRP A 120 -12.65 -5.70 4.76
N ASP A 121 -11.79 -6.66 5.13
CA ASP A 121 -12.14 -7.72 6.07
C ASP A 121 -11.48 -7.47 7.45
N ALA A 122 -12.25 -6.90 8.37
CA ALA A 122 -11.81 -6.64 9.74
C ALA A 122 -11.59 -7.92 10.57
N ASN A 123 -12.16 -9.05 10.12
CA ASN A 123 -12.07 -10.34 10.82
C ASN A 123 -10.93 -11.22 10.30
N ALA A 124 -10.34 -10.90 9.15
CA ALA A 124 -9.16 -11.59 8.66
C ALA A 124 -8.03 -11.56 9.71
N ARG A 125 -7.27 -12.62 9.78
CA ARG A 125 -6.09 -12.71 10.66
C ARG A 125 -4.89 -13.16 9.86
N GLY A 126 -3.70 -12.79 10.36
CA GLY A 126 -2.44 -13.15 9.76
C GLY A 126 -2.21 -14.65 9.70
N GLY A 127 -1.48 -15.09 8.69
CA GLY A 127 -1.11 -16.48 8.50
C GLY A 127 0.17 -16.63 7.71
N ILE A 128 0.91 -17.69 7.99
CA ILE A 128 2.10 -18.08 7.24
C ILE A 128 1.78 -19.41 6.58
N PHE A 129 1.97 -19.49 5.27
CA PHE A 129 1.65 -20.65 4.45
C PHE A 129 2.89 -21.14 3.70
N GLY A 130 2.88 -22.39 3.25
CA GLY A 130 3.97 -22.97 2.47
C GLY A 130 5.20 -23.36 3.30
N LEU A 131 5.07 -23.49 4.63
CA LEU A 131 6.17 -23.94 5.49
C LEU A 131 6.49 -25.40 5.21
N THR A 132 7.78 -25.67 4.98
CA THR A 132 8.35 -27.01 4.94
C THR A 132 9.35 -27.17 6.08
N ARG A 133 9.90 -28.37 6.27
CA ARG A 133 10.94 -28.59 7.28
C ARG A 133 12.19 -27.72 7.07
N ASP A 134 12.44 -27.33 5.82
CA ASP A 134 13.62 -26.56 5.41
C ASP A 134 13.38 -25.05 5.46
N ALA A 135 12.11 -24.60 5.63
CA ALA A 135 11.76 -23.20 5.75
C ALA A 135 12.11 -22.69 7.17
N GLY A 136 12.73 -21.53 7.23
CA GLY A 136 13.14 -20.89 8.49
C GLY A 136 12.85 -19.38 8.50
N LEU A 137 13.52 -18.69 9.42
CA LEU A 137 13.40 -17.25 9.57
C LEU A 137 13.74 -16.45 8.29
N PRO A 138 14.72 -16.87 7.46
CA PRO A 138 14.98 -16.17 6.19
C PRO A 138 13.77 -16.12 5.28
N GLU A 139 13.09 -17.24 5.08
CA GLU A 139 11.91 -17.36 4.22
C GLU A 139 10.72 -16.57 4.79
N ILE A 140 10.53 -16.58 6.11
CA ILE A 140 9.49 -15.79 6.76
C ILE A 140 9.79 -14.29 6.65
N ALA A 141 11.04 -13.88 6.82
CA ALA A 141 11.45 -12.50 6.64
C ALA A 141 11.21 -12.04 5.19
N ARG A 142 11.61 -12.84 4.20
CA ARG A 142 11.35 -12.56 2.78
C ARG A 142 9.86 -12.44 2.50
N ALA A 143 9.04 -13.37 3.01
CA ALA A 143 7.60 -13.34 2.86
C ALA A 143 6.94 -12.07 3.45
N ALA A 144 7.52 -11.49 4.51
CA ALA A 144 7.02 -10.24 5.09
C ALA A 144 7.27 -9.02 4.17
N PHE A 145 8.41 -8.96 3.49
CA PHE A 145 8.66 -7.94 2.46
C PHE A 145 7.77 -8.14 1.24
N ASP A 146 7.69 -9.38 0.74
CA ASP A 146 6.88 -9.74 -0.41
C ASP A 146 5.39 -9.47 -0.17
N ALA A 147 4.89 -9.67 1.07
CA ALA A 147 3.51 -9.38 1.45
C ALA A 147 3.14 -7.89 1.24
N SER A 148 4.06 -6.97 1.54
CA SER A 148 3.84 -5.54 1.30
C SER A 148 3.76 -5.24 -0.19
N ALA A 149 4.63 -5.84 -0.99
CA ALA A 149 4.64 -5.67 -2.45
C ALA A 149 3.39 -6.27 -3.11
N LEU A 150 2.97 -7.46 -2.67
CA LEU A 150 1.78 -8.14 -3.19
C LEU A 150 0.50 -7.36 -2.88
N GLN A 151 0.32 -6.87 -1.65
CA GLN A 151 -0.83 -6.02 -1.30
C GLN A 151 -0.84 -4.71 -2.10
N THR A 152 0.35 -4.11 -2.32
CA THR A 152 0.48 -2.93 -3.17
C THR A 152 0.04 -3.22 -4.60
N ARG A 153 0.43 -4.36 -5.17
CA ARG A 153 0.00 -4.79 -6.50
C ARG A 153 -1.52 -4.96 -6.57
N ASP A 154 -2.12 -5.65 -5.61
CA ASP A 154 -3.57 -5.84 -5.56
C ASP A 154 -4.30 -4.49 -5.53
N LEU A 155 -3.78 -3.53 -4.77
CA LEU A 155 -4.37 -2.20 -4.67
C LEU A 155 -4.20 -1.39 -5.97
N ILE A 156 -3.05 -1.47 -6.64
CA ILE A 156 -2.84 -0.84 -7.95
C ILE A 156 -3.80 -1.43 -8.98
N GLU A 157 -3.96 -2.75 -9.03
CA GLU A 157 -4.86 -3.42 -9.95
C GLU A 157 -6.32 -2.98 -9.72
N ALA A 158 -6.75 -2.90 -8.47
CA ALA A 158 -8.07 -2.38 -8.11
C ALA A 158 -8.27 -0.92 -8.52
N MET A 159 -7.28 -0.06 -8.25
CA MET A 159 -7.32 1.35 -8.64
C MET A 159 -7.37 1.55 -10.16
N ARG A 160 -6.60 0.77 -10.91
CA ARG A 160 -6.61 0.81 -12.39
C ARG A 160 -7.96 0.38 -12.96
N ALA A 161 -8.55 -0.68 -12.40
CA ALA A 161 -9.86 -1.17 -12.81
C ALA A 161 -10.96 -0.12 -12.57
N ASP A 162 -10.97 0.50 -11.40
CA ASP A 162 -11.97 1.49 -11.01
C ASP A 162 -11.77 2.85 -11.69
N ALA A 163 -10.53 3.26 -11.98
CA ALA A 163 -10.25 4.49 -12.70
C ALA A 163 -10.73 4.42 -14.17
N GLY A 164 -10.72 3.24 -14.78
CA GLY A 164 -11.27 3.00 -16.11
C GLY A 164 -10.84 4.06 -17.14
N GLN A 165 -11.81 4.73 -17.78
CA GLN A 165 -11.56 5.75 -18.78
C GLN A 165 -10.95 7.07 -18.23
N ALA A 166 -11.00 7.28 -16.91
CA ALA A 166 -10.41 8.48 -16.29
C ALA A 166 -8.89 8.48 -16.37
N VAL A 167 -8.28 7.30 -16.41
CA VAL A 167 -6.83 7.12 -16.50
C VAL A 167 -6.50 6.35 -17.78
N LYS A 168 -5.91 7.04 -18.75
CA LYS A 168 -5.48 6.45 -20.02
C LYS A 168 -3.97 6.18 -19.96
N GLY A 169 -3.57 4.94 -20.24
CA GLY A 169 -2.17 4.52 -20.27
C GLY A 169 -1.67 3.90 -18.97
N ASP A 170 -0.36 3.96 -18.78
CA ASP A 170 0.28 3.39 -17.60
C ASP A 170 0.10 4.28 -16.37
N VAL A 171 0.06 3.63 -15.20
CA VAL A 171 0.05 4.30 -13.91
C VAL A 171 1.49 4.49 -13.45
N GLU A 172 1.84 5.73 -13.10
CA GLU A 172 3.16 6.06 -12.54
C GLU A 172 3.06 6.12 -11.03
N LEU A 173 3.75 5.20 -10.36
CA LEU A 173 3.82 5.15 -8.89
C LEU A 173 5.04 5.92 -8.38
N ARG A 174 4.80 6.87 -7.46
CA ARG A 174 5.83 7.60 -6.70
C ARG A 174 5.75 7.22 -5.22
N ILE A 175 6.91 7.03 -4.60
CA ILE A 175 7.03 6.58 -3.20
C ILE A 175 7.81 7.62 -2.39
#